data_2204df465105664a059ee6d4382f682e
#
_entry.id   2204df465105664a059ee6d4382f682e
#
_cell.length_a   1.000
_cell.length_b   1.000
_cell.length_c   1.000
_cell.angle_alpha   90.00
_cell.angle_beta   90.00
_cell.angle_gamma   90.00
#
_symmetry.space_group_name_H-M   'P 1'
#
loop_
_entity.id
_entity.type
_entity.pdbx_description
1 polymer ?
#
loop_
_entity_poly.entity_id
_entity_poly.type
_entity_poly.pdbx_seq_one_letter_code
_entity_poly.pdbx_strand_id
1 'polypeptide(L)'
;MDAPDIIYVVRPGERNDSLKFSLRSLGHLPHRRVFIAGYCPSWVKNVTKIPVHRGVNKFDNIEANLRAALNHPELGERSVYFNDDFYVTQPIDLMPVMHRGPVDLNNFRQELRTRMATTLRVLQDVALDYELHVPLPLLSEHARASLLLAPKRILWRTWYGNMAPLGGDPKMDVKSRGGMVYPGPFLSSAASSLSAIS
;
A
#
# COMPACT_ATOMS: atom_id res chain seq x y z
N MET A 1 18.89 -1.92 12.85
CA MET A 1 18.39 -1.49 11.52
C MET A 1 17.55 -0.24 11.69
N ASP A 2 17.76 0.77 10.84
CA ASP A 2 16.98 2.00 10.94
C ASP A 2 15.50 1.76 10.63
N ALA A 3 14.63 2.46 11.36
CA ALA A 3 13.19 2.37 11.15
C ALA A 3 12.82 2.88 9.74
N PRO A 4 11.85 2.25 9.04
CA PRO A 4 11.47 2.63 7.69
C PRO A 4 10.72 3.96 7.66
N ASP A 5 10.71 4.60 6.50
CA ASP A 5 9.78 5.68 6.21
C ASP A 5 8.40 5.10 5.84
N ILE A 6 7.34 5.86 6.08
CA ILE A 6 5.98 5.49 5.69
C ILE A 6 5.53 6.34 4.49
N ILE A 7 4.99 5.70 3.46
CA ILE A 7 4.43 6.36 2.28
C ILE A 7 2.93 6.11 2.22
N TYR A 8 2.15 7.17 2.27
CA TYR A 8 0.72 7.13 1.94
C TYR A 8 0.47 7.74 0.57
N VAL A 9 -0.34 7.08 -0.24
CA VAL A 9 -0.92 7.68 -1.46
C VAL A 9 -2.39 7.97 -1.21
N VAL A 10 -2.72 9.26 -1.08
CA VAL A 10 -4.01 9.73 -0.59
C VAL A 10 -4.82 10.39 -1.70
N ARG A 11 -6.08 9.94 -1.85
CA ARG A 11 -7.06 10.54 -2.75
C ARG A 11 -7.58 11.87 -2.22
N PRO A 12 -8.12 12.76 -3.06
CA PRO A 12 -8.75 14.00 -2.61
C PRO A 12 -9.89 13.75 -1.62
N GLY A 13 -9.95 14.56 -0.55
CA GLY A 13 -10.98 14.52 0.47
C GLY A 13 -10.49 15.11 1.79
N GLU A 14 -11.06 16.26 2.21
CA GLU A 14 -10.67 16.90 3.48
C GLU A 14 -11.07 16.04 4.68
N ARG A 15 -12.27 15.47 4.65
CA ARG A 15 -12.72 14.51 5.65
C ARG A 15 -12.27 13.11 5.25
N ASN A 16 -11.12 12.70 5.75
CA ASN A 16 -10.58 11.33 5.57
C ASN A 16 -10.37 10.68 6.93
N ASP A 17 -11.46 10.17 7.51
CA ASP A 17 -11.43 9.53 8.84
C ASP A 17 -10.56 8.26 8.82
N SER A 18 -10.54 7.51 7.70
CA SER A 18 -9.66 6.35 7.53
C SER A 18 -8.20 6.74 7.70
N LEU A 19 -7.74 7.77 6.99
CA LEU A 19 -6.37 8.27 7.12
C LEU A 19 -6.05 8.72 8.54
N LYS A 20 -7.02 9.36 9.22
CA LYS A 20 -6.84 9.82 10.61
C LYS A 20 -6.57 8.66 11.56
N PHE A 21 -7.34 7.57 11.45
CA PHE A 21 -7.13 6.38 12.26
C PHE A 21 -5.87 5.63 11.85
N SER A 22 -5.58 5.54 10.56
CA SER A 22 -4.36 4.92 10.05
C SER A 22 -3.10 5.62 10.58
N LEU A 23 -3.04 6.96 10.50
CA LEU A 23 -1.92 7.75 11.04
C LEU A 23 -1.75 7.55 12.55
N ARG A 24 -2.86 7.49 13.31
CA ARG A 24 -2.80 7.23 14.76
C ARG A 24 -2.28 5.83 15.07
N SER A 25 -2.62 4.85 14.25
CA SER A 25 -2.20 3.47 14.41
C SER A 25 -0.69 3.26 14.18
N LEU A 26 -0.02 4.21 13.52
CA LEU A 26 1.44 4.19 13.35
C LEU A 26 2.20 4.28 14.68
N GLY A 27 1.57 4.68 15.76
CA GLY A 27 2.16 4.58 17.11
C GLY A 27 2.53 3.15 17.52
N HIS A 28 1.99 2.15 16.84
CA HIS A 28 2.30 0.73 17.06
C HIS A 28 3.39 0.18 16.13
N LEU A 29 3.96 1.00 15.24
CA LEU A 29 4.99 0.60 14.29
C LEU A 29 6.17 1.58 14.37
N PRO A 30 7.39 1.13 14.70
CA PRO A 30 8.57 1.97 14.61
C PRO A 30 8.73 2.51 13.19
N HIS A 31 8.80 3.83 13.05
CA HIS A 31 8.98 4.49 11.75
C HIS A 31 9.75 5.80 11.93
N ARG A 32 10.36 6.29 10.86
CA ARG A 32 11.16 7.51 10.87
C ARG A 32 10.34 8.73 10.46
N ARG A 33 9.88 8.77 9.22
CA ARG A 33 9.12 9.87 8.63
C ARG A 33 7.86 9.35 7.96
N VAL A 34 6.86 10.23 7.86
CA VAL A 34 5.63 9.95 7.12
C VAL A 34 5.56 10.88 5.91
N PHE A 35 5.42 10.29 4.73
CA PHE A 35 5.24 10.98 3.46
C PHE A 35 3.79 10.81 3.00
N ILE A 36 3.13 11.92 2.67
CA ILE A 36 1.80 11.89 2.06
C ILE A 36 1.91 12.41 0.63
N ALA A 37 1.75 11.49 -0.32
CA ALA A 37 1.71 11.79 -1.74
C ALA A 37 0.26 11.88 -2.23
N GLY A 38 -0.07 12.96 -2.89
CA GLY A 38 -1.43 13.29 -3.30
C GLY A 38 -2.06 14.35 -2.42
N TYR A 39 -3.34 14.14 -2.04
CA TYR A 39 -4.05 15.10 -1.22
C TYR A 39 -3.69 14.94 0.27
N CYS A 40 -3.20 16.02 0.87
CA CYS A 40 -2.93 16.06 2.30
C CYS A 40 -3.96 16.96 3.00
N PRO A 41 -4.90 16.40 3.80
CA PRO A 41 -5.88 17.18 4.53
C PRO A 41 -5.24 18.23 5.43
N SER A 42 -5.91 19.35 5.65
CA SER A 42 -5.39 20.51 6.40
C SER A 42 -5.06 20.18 7.87
N TRP A 43 -5.77 19.21 8.45
CA TRP A 43 -5.59 18.75 9.83
C TRP A 43 -4.36 17.85 10.03
N VAL A 44 -3.74 17.35 8.94
CA VAL A 44 -2.53 16.51 9.04
C VAL A 44 -1.31 17.38 9.31
N LYS A 45 -0.56 17.03 10.37
CA LYS A 45 0.66 17.72 10.80
C LYS A 45 1.83 16.76 10.87
N ASN A 46 3.04 17.29 10.93
CA ASN A 46 4.29 16.54 11.12
C ASN A 46 4.53 15.45 10.05
N VAL A 47 4.22 15.76 8.81
CA VAL A 47 4.44 14.88 7.65
C VAL A 47 5.12 15.65 6.51
N THR A 48 5.84 14.92 5.67
CA THR A 48 6.36 15.44 4.41
C THR A 48 5.25 15.37 3.35
N LYS A 49 4.84 16.53 2.84
CA LYS A 49 3.77 16.65 1.83
C LYS A 49 4.38 16.62 0.45
N ILE A 50 3.91 15.71 -0.39
CA ILE A 50 4.30 15.59 -1.79
C ILE A 50 3.12 16.07 -2.64
N PRO A 51 3.32 17.04 -3.55
CA PRO A 51 2.26 17.58 -4.37
C PRO A 51 1.49 16.52 -5.16
N VAL A 52 0.21 16.77 -5.41
CA VAL A 52 -0.66 15.88 -6.18
C VAL A 52 -0.17 15.75 -7.62
N HIS A 53 0.09 14.53 -8.04
CA HIS A 53 0.32 14.17 -9.44
C HIS A 53 -0.93 13.48 -10.00
N ARG A 54 -1.49 14.03 -11.10
CA ARG A 54 -2.69 13.52 -11.72
C ARG A 54 -2.37 12.66 -12.93
N GLY A 55 -2.92 11.46 -12.97
CA GLY A 55 -2.97 10.60 -14.14
C GLY A 55 -4.35 10.62 -14.79
N VAL A 56 -4.55 9.79 -15.78
CA VAL A 56 -5.80 9.70 -16.56
C VAL A 56 -6.93 9.01 -15.77
N ASN A 57 -6.58 8.11 -14.86
CA ASN A 57 -7.52 7.34 -14.05
C ASN A 57 -6.98 7.10 -12.64
N LYS A 58 -7.77 6.41 -11.80
CA LYS A 58 -7.41 6.11 -10.42
C LYS A 58 -6.05 5.41 -10.27
N PHE A 59 -5.75 4.45 -11.11
CA PHE A 59 -4.50 3.67 -11.01
C PHE A 59 -3.29 4.49 -11.46
N ASP A 60 -3.47 5.28 -12.53
CA ASP A 60 -2.43 6.20 -13.00
C ASP A 60 -2.15 7.28 -11.94
N ASN A 61 -3.19 7.75 -11.22
CA ASN A 61 -3.02 8.65 -10.08
C ASN A 61 -2.19 8.02 -8.96
N ILE A 62 -2.49 6.76 -8.59
CA ILE A 62 -1.76 6.03 -7.55
C ILE A 62 -0.29 5.88 -7.98
N GLU A 63 -0.04 5.45 -9.20
CA GLU A 63 1.31 5.25 -9.72
C GLU A 63 2.10 6.57 -9.78
N ALA A 64 1.51 7.64 -10.29
CA ALA A 64 2.16 8.95 -10.38
C ALA A 64 2.55 9.50 -9.00
N ASN A 65 1.65 9.39 -8.01
CA ASN A 65 1.91 9.85 -6.66
C ASN A 65 2.93 8.95 -5.93
N LEU A 66 2.88 7.64 -6.12
CA LEU A 66 3.87 6.73 -5.57
C LEU A 66 5.26 7.00 -6.17
N ARG A 67 5.33 7.21 -7.48
CA ARG A 67 6.57 7.59 -8.19
C ARG A 67 7.16 8.89 -7.62
N ALA A 68 6.32 9.90 -7.39
CA ALA A 68 6.76 11.16 -6.78
C ALA A 68 7.32 10.95 -5.37
N ALA A 69 6.65 10.11 -4.56
CA ALA A 69 7.13 9.78 -3.22
C ALA A 69 8.48 9.04 -3.25
N LEU A 70 8.61 8.03 -4.10
CA LEU A 70 9.85 7.27 -4.23
C LEU A 70 11.04 8.08 -4.75
N ASN A 71 10.78 9.16 -5.50
CA ASN A 71 11.82 10.09 -5.97
C ASN A 71 12.08 11.26 -5.00
N HIS A 72 11.41 11.31 -3.86
CA HIS A 72 11.64 12.39 -2.90
C HIS A 72 13.06 12.29 -2.30
N PRO A 73 13.86 13.38 -2.27
CA PRO A 73 15.27 13.34 -1.86
C PRO A 73 15.48 12.92 -0.41
N GLU A 74 14.50 13.15 0.46
CA GLU A 74 14.59 12.79 1.87
C GLU A 74 14.10 11.36 2.17
N LEU A 75 13.55 10.63 1.19
CA LEU A 75 13.10 9.27 1.40
C LEU A 75 14.31 8.36 1.65
N GLY A 76 14.23 7.58 2.74
CA GLY A 76 15.28 6.63 3.11
C GLY A 76 15.31 5.40 2.20
N GLU A 77 16.32 4.57 2.45
CA GLU A 77 16.53 3.32 1.72
C GLU A 77 15.36 2.35 1.90
N ARG A 78 14.77 2.34 3.09
CA ARG A 78 13.64 1.44 3.45
C ARG A 78 12.39 2.26 3.68
N SER A 79 11.30 1.81 3.10
CA SER A 79 9.99 2.42 3.29
C SER A 79 8.88 1.37 3.35
N VAL A 80 7.70 1.77 3.81
CA VAL A 80 6.49 0.95 3.77
C VAL A 80 5.40 1.73 3.06
N TYR A 81 4.85 1.16 2.00
CA TYR A 81 3.71 1.71 1.29
C TYR A 81 2.42 1.34 1.99
N PHE A 82 1.67 2.32 2.46
CA PHE A 82 0.40 2.19 3.17
C PHE A 82 -0.78 2.66 2.34
N ASN A 83 -1.93 2.02 2.53
CA ASN A 83 -3.23 2.60 2.21
C ASN A 83 -3.79 3.37 3.40
N ASP A 84 -4.65 4.35 3.13
CA ASP A 84 -5.31 5.16 4.15
C ASP A 84 -6.37 4.40 4.97
N ASP A 85 -6.77 3.21 4.55
CA ASP A 85 -7.75 2.33 5.20
C ASP A 85 -7.15 1.11 5.93
N PHE A 86 -5.84 1.15 6.21
CA PHE A 86 -5.14 0.08 6.93
C PHE A 86 -4.63 0.56 8.29
N TYR A 87 -4.79 -0.28 9.31
CA TYR A 87 -4.47 0.04 10.70
C TYR A 87 -3.57 -1.03 11.33
N VAL A 88 -2.60 -0.59 12.10
CA VAL A 88 -1.80 -1.44 13.01
C VAL A 88 -2.43 -1.36 14.38
N THR A 89 -3.05 -2.44 14.85
CA THR A 89 -3.89 -2.44 16.06
C THR A 89 -3.15 -2.85 17.34
N GLN A 90 -1.94 -3.39 17.19
CA GLN A 90 -1.09 -3.83 18.30
C GLN A 90 0.37 -3.49 17.97
N PRO A 91 1.24 -3.31 18.98
CA PRO A 91 2.66 -3.07 18.75
C PRO A 91 3.31 -4.19 17.93
N ILE A 92 4.09 -3.80 16.92
CA ILE A 92 4.91 -4.69 16.11
C ILE A 92 6.28 -4.03 15.89
N ASP A 93 7.32 -4.84 15.78
CA ASP A 93 8.69 -4.35 15.59
C ASP A 93 8.98 -4.02 14.12
N LEU A 94 8.35 -4.75 13.21
CA LEU A 94 8.56 -4.61 11.77
C LEU A 94 7.28 -4.94 11.00
N MET A 95 7.01 -4.18 9.94
CA MET A 95 5.92 -4.51 9.01
C MET A 95 6.29 -5.75 8.19
N PRO A 96 5.53 -6.86 8.30
CA PRO A 96 5.78 -8.06 7.49
C PRO A 96 5.36 -7.85 6.04
N VAL A 97 5.98 -8.60 5.14
CA VAL A 97 5.44 -8.80 3.79
C VAL A 97 4.28 -9.80 3.88
N MET A 98 3.13 -9.44 3.34
CA MET A 98 1.92 -10.26 3.39
C MET A 98 1.38 -10.49 1.99
N HIS A 99 0.92 -11.72 1.71
CA HIS A 99 0.29 -12.08 0.44
C HIS A 99 -0.90 -13.02 0.66
N ARG A 100 -1.77 -13.13 -0.34
CA ARG A 100 -2.91 -14.08 -0.33
C ARG A 100 -2.58 -15.46 -0.94
N GLY A 101 -1.32 -15.72 -1.21
CA GLY A 101 -0.91 -16.86 -2.00
C GLY A 101 -1.00 -16.59 -3.50
N PRO A 102 -1.00 -17.64 -4.33
CA PRO A 102 -1.11 -17.52 -5.78
C PRO A 102 -2.33 -16.72 -6.21
N VAL A 103 -2.18 -15.94 -7.26
CA VAL A 103 -3.26 -15.09 -7.78
C VAL A 103 -4.38 -15.94 -8.36
N ASP A 104 -5.59 -15.80 -7.80
CA ASP A 104 -6.82 -16.34 -8.39
C ASP A 104 -7.65 -15.20 -9.01
N LEU A 105 -7.71 -15.16 -10.34
CA LEU A 105 -8.43 -14.13 -11.08
C LEU A 105 -9.93 -14.07 -10.78
N ASN A 106 -10.54 -15.17 -10.29
CA ASN A 106 -11.95 -15.21 -9.94
C ASN A 106 -12.30 -14.34 -8.74
N ASN A 107 -11.32 -14.05 -7.89
CA ASN A 107 -11.49 -13.20 -6.71
C ASN A 107 -11.54 -11.69 -7.02
N PHE A 108 -11.39 -11.30 -8.29
CA PHE A 108 -11.32 -9.89 -8.68
C PHE A 108 -12.57 -9.41 -9.44
N ARG A 109 -12.97 -8.16 -9.17
CA ARG A 109 -13.91 -7.42 -10.01
C ARG A 109 -13.28 -7.16 -11.39
N GLN A 110 -14.12 -6.99 -12.43
CA GLN A 110 -13.69 -6.93 -13.83
C GLN A 110 -12.47 -6.04 -14.11
N GLU A 111 -12.46 -4.79 -13.61
CA GLU A 111 -11.36 -3.86 -13.87
C GLU A 111 -10.04 -4.35 -13.26
N LEU A 112 -10.08 -4.82 -11.99
CA LEU A 112 -8.91 -5.37 -11.31
C LEU A 112 -8.48 -6.69 -11.95
N ARG A 113 -9.42 -7.53 -12.37
CA ARG A 113 -9.16 -8.80 -13.07
C ARG A 113 -8.34 -8.56 -14.33
N THR A 114 -8.72 -7.60 -15.18
CA THR A 114 -7.98 -7.26 -16.39
C THR A 114 -6.56 -6.83 -16.09
N ARG A 115 -6.36 -5.96 -15.08
CA ARG A 115 -5.02 -5.53 -14.66
C ARG A 115 -4.20 -6.65 -14.07
N MET A 116 -4.81 -7.51 -13.25
CA MET A 116 -4.13 -8.67 -12.66
C MET A 116 -3.74 -9.68 -13.72
N ALA A 117 -4.62 -9.97 -14.69
CA ALA A 117 -4.29 -10.83 -15.83
C ALA A 117 -3.12 -10.27 -16.66
N THR A 118 -3.07 -8.95 -16.86
CA THR A 118 -1.91 -8.30 -17.49
C THR A 118 -0.66 -8.45 -16.65
N THR A 119 -0.76 -8.31 -15.32
CA THR A 119 0.35 -8.49 -14.39
C THR A 119 0.90 -9.91 -14.46
N LEU A 120 0.05 -10.92 -14.38
CA LEU A 120 0.46 -12.33 -14.48
C LEU A 120 1.13 -12.64 -15.82
N ARG A 121 0.62 -12.10 -16.92
CA ARG A 121 1.23 -12.31 -18.25
C ARG A 121 2.66 -11.78 -18.33
N VAL A 122 2.97 -10.67 -17.66
CA VAL A 122 4.34 -10.11 -17.64
C VAL A 122 5.21 -10.71 -16.53
N LEU A 123 4.61 -11.50 -15.63
CA LEU A 123 5.30 -12.26 -14.60
C LEU A 123 5.52 -13.73 -14.96
N GLN A 124 5.07 -14.19 -16.13
CA GLN A 124 5.06 -15.62 -16.49
C GLN A 124 6.44 -16.29 -16.39
N ASP A 125 7.52 -15.52 -16.53
CA ASP A 125 8.91 -16.00 -16.43
C ASP A 125 9.50 -15.80 -15.02
N VAL A 126 8.70 -15.33 -14.07
CA VAL A 126 9.09 -15.09 -12.67
C VAL A 126 8.52 -16.20 -11.80
N ALA A 127 9.33 -16.73 -10.88
CA ALA A 127 8.99 -17.91 -10.09
C ALA A 127 7.79 -17.75 -9.13
N LEU A 128 7.34 -16.51 -8.84
CA LEU A 128 6.29 -16.21 -7.88
C LEU A 128 5.18 -15.40 -8.53
N ASP A 129 3.94 -15.81 -8.30
CA ASP A 129 2.72 -15.16 -8.77
C ASP A 129 1.79 -14.74 -7.61
N TYR A 130 2.37 -14.35 -6.49
CA TYR A 130 1.63 -14.02 -5.28
C TYR A 130 0.94 -12.65 -5.36
N GLU A 131 -0.31 -12.60 -4.93
CA GLU A 131 -1.04 -11.35 -4.73
C GLU A 131 -0.55 -10.64 -3.46
N LEU A 132 0.27 -9.59 -3.62
CA LEU A 132 0.81 -8.83 -2.51
C LEU A 132 -0.22 -7.90 -1.88
N HIS A 133 -0.20 -7.86 -0.54
CA HIS A 133 -1.02 -6.94 0.25
C HIS A 133 -0.34 -5.59 0.47
N VAL A 134 -1.14 -4.60 0.85
CA VAL A 134 -0.70 -3.35 1.46
C VAL A 134 -1.06 -3.43 2.95
N PRO A 135 -0.21 -2.99 3.87
CA PRO A 135 1.06 -2.30 3.67
C PRO A 135 2.14 -3.18 3.05
N LEU A 136 2.97 -2.57 2.21
CA LEU A 136 4.01 -3.29 1.48
C LEU A 136 5.39 -2.72 1.84
N PRO A 137 6.26 -3.48 2.51
CA PRO A 137 7.67 -3.11 2.69
C PRO A 137 8.38 -2.96 1.35
N LEU A 138 9.17 -1.90 1.23
CA LEU A 138 9.90 -1.54 0.01
C LEU A 138 11.38 -1.30 0.32
N LEU A 139 12.24 -1.75 -0.58
CA LEU A 139 13.56 -1.15 -0.78
C LEU A 139 13.37 -0.02 -1.80
N SER A 140 13.55 1.22 -1.37
CA SER A 140 13.14 2.40 -2.13
C SER A 140 13.78 2.49 -3.51
N GLU A 141 15.06 2.10 -3.63
CA GLU A 141 15.76 2.05 -4.92
C GLU A 141 15.17 0.98 -5.85
N HIS A 142 14.95 -0.23 -5.36
CA HIS A 142 14.35 -1.32 -6.14
C HIS A 142 12.90 -0.98 -6.55
N ALA A 143 12.14 -0.36 -5.66
CA ALA A 143 10.79 0.08 -5.94
C ALA A 143 10.76 1.16 -7.04
N ARG A 144 11.73 2.10 -7.00
CA ARG A 144 11.92 3.15 -7.99
C ARG A 144 12.27 2.57 -9.36
N ALA A 145 13.25 1.66 -9.41
CA ALA A 145 13.64 0.95 -10.63
C ALA A 145 12.46 0.15 -11.20
N SER A 146 11.71 -0.56 -10.35
CA SER A 146 10.55 -1.35 -10.77
C SER A 146 9.46 -0.49 -11.40
N LEU A 147 9.20 0.71 -10.88
CA LEU A 147 8.22 1.62 -11.48
C LEU A 147 8.64 2.13 -12.86
N LEU A 148 9.95 2.28 -13.11
CA LEU A 148 10.45 2.67 -14.43
C LEU A 148 10.26 1.58 -15.47
N LEU A 149 10.42 0.32 -15.05
CA LEU A 149 10.30 -0.86 -15.91
C LEU A 149 8.88 -1.39 -16.02
N ALA A 150 7.97 -0.95 -15.14
CA ALA A 150 6.62 -1.47 -15.06
C ALA A 150 5.83 -1.25 -16.35
N PRO A 151 5.27 -2.31 -16.97
CA PRO A 151 4.36 -2.16 -18.10
C PRO A 151 3.11 -1.36 -17.72
N LYS A 152 2.46 -0.77 -18.70
CA LYS A 152 1.19 -0.07 -18.45
C LYS A 152 0.08 -1.06 -18.05
N ARG A 153 -0.87 -0.58 -17.25
CA ARG A 153 -2.08 -1.32 -16.84
C ARG A 153 -1.83 -2.56 -15.98
N ILE A 154 -0.74 -2.63 -15.25
CA ILE A 154 -0.49 -3.68 -14.26
C ILE A 154 -0.93 -3.25 -12.86
N LEU A 155 -0.93 -4.20 -11.91
CA LEU A 155 -1.00 -3.93 -10.47
C LEU A 155 0.42 -3.88 -9.90
N TRP A 156 0.97 -2.69 -9.80
CA TRP A 156 2.37 -2.48 -9.50
C TRP A 156 2.85 -3.20 -8.22
N ARG A 157 2.08 -3.18 -7.13
CA ARG A 157 2.49 -3.84 -5.87
C ARG A 157 2.72 -5.34 -6.05
N THR A 158 1.82 -6.03 -6.76
CA THR A 158 1.97 -7.46 -7.07
C THR A 158 3.16 -7.67 -8.00
N TRP A 159 3.31 -6.83 -9.02
CA TRP A 159 4.45 -6.90 -9.92
C TRP A 159 5.78 -6.68 -9.17
N TYR A 160 5.89 -5.61 -8.38
CA TYR A 160 7.08 -5.32 -7.59
C TYR A 160 7.44 -6.46 -6.63
N GLY A 161 6.48 -6.95 -5.85
CA GLY A 161 6.73 -7.97 -4.84
C GLY A 161 7.17 -9.31 -5.40
N ASN A 162 6.75 -9.65 -6.62
CA ASN A 162 7.20 -10.86 -7.30
C ASN A 162 8.54 -10.65 -8.02
N MET A 163 8.76 -9.48 -8.65
CA MET A 163 10.04 -9.11 -9.25
C MET A 163 11.17 -8.95 -8.23
N ALA A 164 10.87 -8.41 -7.06
CA ALA A 164 11.83 -8.22 -5.96
C ALA A 164 11.94 -9.45 -5.03
N PRO A 165 11.47 -10.63 -5.40
CA PRO A 165 11.09 -11.83 -4.67
C PRO A 165 10.99 -11.61 -3.14
N LEU A 166 10.09 -10.72 -2.75
CA LEU A 166 9.92 -10.35 -1.34
C LEU A 166 9.49 -11.53 -0.45
N GLY A 167 8.91 -12.57 -1.05
CA GLY A 167 8.31 -13.67 -0.30
C GLY A 167 7.18 -13.17 0.58
N GLY A 168 7.21 -13.56 1.83
CA GLY A 168 6.29 -13.08 2.86
C GLY A 168 5.43 -14.18 3.46
N ASP A 169 4.57 -13.77 4.38
CA ASP A 169 3.67 -14.68 5.09
C ASP A 169 2.29 -14.74 4.39
N PRO A 170 1.74 -15.94 4.20
CA PRO A 170 0.36 -16.07 3.75
C PRO A 170 -0.56 -15.54 4.84
N LYS A 171 -1.29 -14.48 4.54
CA LYS A 171 -2.29 -13.89 5.44
C LYS A 171 -3.62 -13.79 4.73
N MET A 172 -4.67 -14.16 5.42
CA MET A 172 -6.03 -13.87 4.95
C MET A 172 -6.23 -12.35 4.84
N ASP A 173 -7.19 -11.97 3.99
CA ASP A 173 -7.59 -10.58 3.87
C ASP A 173 -8.02 -10.04 5.25
N VAL A 174 -7.25 -9.10 5.79
CA VAL A 174 -7.55 -8.44 7.08
C VAL A 174 -8.65 -7.38 6.94
N LYS A 175 -9.35 -7.37 5.80
CA LYS A 175 -10.42 -6.42 5.52
C LYS A 175 -11.66 -6.74 6.33
N SER A 176 -12.02 -5.87 7.25
CA SER A 176 -13.27 -5.97 8.01
C SER A 176 -14.48 -5.93 7.07
N ARG A 177 -15.30 -6.97 7.11
CA ARG A 177 -16.57 -7.05 6.39
C ARG A 177 -17.66 -7.40 7.39
N GLY A 178 -18.73 -6.59 7.46
CA GLY A 178 -19.89 -6.90 8.29
C GLY A 178 -19.63 -6.97 9.80
N GLY A 179 -18.69 -6.17 10.32
CA GLY A 179 -18.40 -6.13 11.76
C GLY A 179 -17.50 -7.23 12.30
N MET A 180 -16.98 -8.11 11.44
CA MET A 180 -15.99 -9.10 11.88
C MET A 180 -14.67 -8.43 12.26
N VAL A 181 -14.20 -8.71 13.48
CA VAL A 181 -12.86 -8.33 13.95
C VAL A 181 -11.95 -9.52 13.74
N TYR A 182 -10.89 -9.33 12.95
CA TYR A 182 -9.88 -10.35 12.77
C TYR A 182 -8.90 -10.34 13.95
N PRO A 183 -8.57 -11.49 14.51
CA PRO A 183 -7.53 -11.58 15.53
C PRO A 183 -6.17 -11.25 14.91
N GLY A 184 -5.41 -10.39 15.57
CA GLY A 184 -4.05 -10.04 15.12
C GLY A 184 -3.79 -8.55 15.03
N PRO A 185 -2.55 -8.16 14.70
CA PRO A 185 -2.11 -6.77 14.80
C PRO A 185 -2.54 -5.89 13.60
N PHE A 186 -3.37 -6.41 12.68
CA PHE A 186 -3.74 -5.69 11.46
C PHE A 186 -5.24 -5.68 11.22
N LEU A 187 -5.73 -4.53 10.75
CA LEU A 187 -7.11 -4.34 10.32
C LEU A 187 -7.15 -3.43 9.10
N SER A 188 -7.99 -3.75 8.12
CA SER A 188 -8.34 -2.84 7.03
C SER A 188 -9.85 -2.61 7.00
N SER A 189 -10.29 -1.36 6.89
CA SER A 189 -11.71 -1.05 6.78
C SER A 189 -12.23 -1.16 5.35
N ALA A 190 -13.45 -1.69 5.17
CA ALA A 190 -14.20 -1.44 3.95
C ALA A 190 -14.84 -0.05 4.03
N ALA A 191 -14.99 0.64 2.90
CA ALA A 191 -15.52 2.01 2.85
C ALA A 191 -16.91 2.19 3.52
N SER A 192 -17.63 1.09 3.80
CA SER A 192 -18.94 1.05 4.46
C SER A 192 -18.89 0.72 5.96
N SER A 193 -17.72 0.47 6.55
CA SER A 193 -17.61 -0.06 7.92
C SER A 193 -17.17 0.98 8.97
N LEU A 194 -16.94 2.23 8.61
CA LEU A 194 -16.51 3.28 9.54
C LEU A 194 -17.58 3.71 10.55
N SER A 195 -18.85 3.33 10.36
CA SER A 195 -19.93 3.60 11.32
C SER A 195 -19.94 2.65 12.54
N ALA A 196 -19.08 1.63 12.56
CA ALA A 196 -19.02 0.65 13.63
C ALA A 196 -17.86 0.85 14.62
N ILE A 197 -17.07 1.91 14.45
CA ILE A 197 -15.88 2.21 15.27
C ILE A 197 -16.04 3.55 16.03
N SER A 198 -17.25 4.11 16.07
CA SER A 198 -17.58 5.32 16.84
C SER A 198 -18.01 4.98 18.26
#